data_54cf7bf7b06e809bfe0b7c0208f75937
#
_entry.id   54cf7bf7b06e809bfe0b7c0208f75937
#
_cell.length_a   1.000
_cell.length_b   1.000
_cell.length_c   1.000
_cell.angle_alpha   90.00
_cell.angle_beta   90.00
_cell.angle_gamma   90.00
#
_symmetry.space_group_name_H-M   'P 1'
#
loop_
_entity.id
_entity.type
_entity.pdbx_description
1 polymer ?
#
loop_
_entity_poly.entity_id
_entity_poly.type
_entity_poly.pdbx_seq_one_letter_code
_entity_poly.pdbx_strand_id
1 'polypeptide(L)'
;MVQQNHTKRNTYWKRLIRDVRYDFWLYLMLVPGLVYFIVFHYAPMYGVTIAFRNYNIVKGFADAPWVGLDIFRKMFGKVAFQRALTNNIKISLLKIVCGFPTPIILSLMINEVRQLFYKKFIQTAVILPHFISWFVIYGMMCALFNLTDGVIPTILRQINSTFGTNINVVNYLGQKETFMWVIILSYLWQASGYGTIVYLAAIVGIDQQLYEAAMIDGAGKWRQLWHITLASLRGTIITLLIFRVGGIMNAGFDQIFAISNSLVRSTCDIIDTYVYRVGMEEAKFSIATAAGLFKSAIGLVLVLTTNWIAKKVDPDSGIM
;
A
#
# COMPACT_ATOMS: atom_id res chain seq x y z
N MET A 1 32.91 23.63 37.09
CA MET A 1 32.34 22.97 35.90
C MET A 1 30.95 23.48 35.46
N VAL A 2 30.26 24.33 36.18
CA VAL A 2 28.90 24.84 35.88
C VAL A 2 28.89 26.06 34.94
N GLN A 3 29.95 26.85 34.86
CA GLN A 3 29.98 28.06 34.03
C GLN A 3 30.22 27.84 32.53
N GLN A 4 30.75 26.68 32.10
CA GLN A 4 31.03 26.42 30.68
C GLN A 4 29.80 26.06 29.85
N ASN A 5 28.71 25.61 30.47
CA ASN A 5 27.47 25.22 29.76
C ASN A 5 26.59 26.41 29.37
N HIS A 6 26.66 27.52 30.12
CA HIS A 6 25.83 28.71 29.81
C HIS A 6 26.34 29.50 28.61
N THR A 7 27.66 29.56 28.41
CA THR A 7 28.29 30.27 27.27
C THR A 7 28.04 29.57 25.92
N LYS A 8 28.10 28.25 25.87
CA LYS A 8 27.80 27.47 24.65
C LYS A 8 26.33 27.59 24.21
N ARG A 9 25.40 27.63 25.16
CA ARG A 9 23.96 27.75 24.91
C ARG A 9 23.58 29.14 24.37
N ASN A 10 24.17 30.21 24.87
CA ASN A 10 23.96 31.57 24.36
C ASN A 10 24.51 31.77 22.93
N THR A 11 25.61 31.10 22.59
CA THR A 11 26.20 31.17 21.25
C THR A 11 25.32 30.42 20.22
N TYR A 12 24.71 29.30 20.60
CA TYR A 12 23.80 28.54 19.74
C TYR A 12 22.55 29.35 19.38
N TRP A 13 21.86 29.93 20.36
CA TRP A 13 20.67 30.75 20.14
C TRP A 13 20.96 32.00 19.29
N LYS A 14 22.11 32.67 19.50
CA LYS A 14 22.52 33.82 18.68
C LYS A 14 22.78 33.42 17.21
N ARG A 15 23.38 32.26 16.98
CA ARG A 15 23.58 31.72 15.63
C ARG A 15 22.23 31.40 14.99
N LEU A 16 21.36 30.69 15.67
CA LEU A 16 20.04 30.30 15.18
C LEU A 16 19.20 31.54 14.79
N ILE A 17 19.17 32.58 15.64
CA ILE A 17 18.45 33.82 15.33
C ILE A 17 19.05 34.53 14.10
N ARG A 18 20.38 34.54 13.99
CA ARG A 18 21.05 35.12 12.82
C ARG A 18 20.74 34.35 11.56
N ASP A 19 20.76 33.02 11.59
CA ASP A 19 20.51 32.15 10.46
C ASP A 19 19.02 32.24 10.02
N VAL A 20 18.09 32.27 10.99
CA VAL A 20 16.66 32.52 10.70
C VAL A 20 16.45 33.91 10.08
N ARG A 21 17.19 34.91 10.49
CA ARG A 21 17.07 36.29 9.92
C ARG A 21 17.67 36.38 8.53
N TYR A 22 18.75 35.64 8.26
CA TYR A 22 19.39 35.58 6.95
C TYR A 22 18.55 34.82 5.95
N ASP A 23 17.97 33.68 6.36
CA ASP A 23 17.17 32.81 5.54
C ASP A 23 15.64 32.97 5.78
N PHE A 24 15.22 34.17 6.22
CA PHE A 24 13.83 34.48 6.61
C PHE A 24 12.80 34.01 5.58
N TRP A 25 13.06 34.24 4.29
CA TRP A 25 12.16 33.84 3.23
C TRP A 25 12.01 32.32 3.09
N LEU A 26 13.07 31.56 3.34
CA LEU A 26 13.01 30.10 3.34
C LEU A 26 12.15 29.58 4.51
N TYR A 27 12.34 30.16 5.70
CA TYR A 27 11.50 29.80 6.86
C TYR A 27 10.03 30.21 6.64
N LEU A 28 9.78 31.37 6.04
CA LEU A 28 8.43 31.82 5.74
C LEU A 28 7.71 30.85 4.76
N MET A 29 8.44 30.31 3.78
CA MET A 29 7.90 29.30 2.86
C MET A 29 7.58 27.96 3.55
N LEU A 30 8.24 27.62 4.65
CA LEU A 30 7.96 26.41 5.44
C LEU A 30 6.73 26.57 6.34
N VAL A 31 6.37 27.80 6.75
CA VAL A 31 5.27 28.05 7.68
C VAL A 31 3.93 27.45 7.22
N PRO A 32 3.47 27.62 5.96
CA PRO A 32 2.22 27.00 5.52
C PRO A 32 2.22 25.47 5.67
N GLY A 33 3.34 24.82 5.32
CA GLY A 33 3.51 23.38 5.49
C GLY A 33 3.48 22.94 6.95
N LEU A 34 4.18 23.67 7.82
CA LEU A 34 4.18 23.38 9.27
C LEU A 34 2.80 23.57 9.88
N VAL A 35 2.10 24.67 9.55
CA VAL A 35 0.72 24.90 10.01
C VAL A 35 -0.19 23.78 9.55
N TYR A 36 -0.10 23.36 8.28
CA TYR A 36 -0.86 22.23 7.76
C TYR A 36 -0.61 20.94 8.58
N PHE A 37 0.66 20.60 8.84
CA PHE A 37 0.97 19.42 9.65
C PHE A 37 0.46 19.52 11.08
N ILE A 38 0.63 20.67 11.73
CA ILE A 38 0.17 20.86 13.11
C ILE A 38 -1.36 20.72 13.18
N VAL A 39 -2.10 21.41 12.28
CA VAL A 39 -3.58 21.45 12.35
C VAL A 39 -4.19 20.13 11.89
N PHE A 40 -3.69 19.52 10.82
CA PHE A 40 -4.36 18.36 10.21
C PHE A 40 -3.75 17.01 10.59
N HIS A 41 -2.52 16.97 11.13
CA HIS A 41 -1.88 15.72 11.54
C HIS A 41 -1.67 15.66 13.07
N TYR A 42 -1.06 16.67 13.68
CA TYR A 42 -0.75 16.62 15.11
C TYR A 42 -1.96 16.88 15.98
N ALA A 43 -2.79 17.90 15.69
CA ALA A 43 -3.97 18.18 16.51
C ALA A 43 -4.97 17.00 16.57
N PRO A 44 -5.28 16.29 15.47
CA PRO A 44 -6.13 15.10 15.52
C PRO A 44 -5.53 13.93 16.32
N MET A 45 -4.20 13.87 16.53
CA MET A 45 -3.58 12.82 17.35
C MET A 45 -4.11 12.81 18.80
N TYR A 46 -4.59 13.93 19.32
CA TYR A 46 -5.29 13.96 20.60
C TYR A 46 -6.50 13.03 20.62
N GLY A 47 -7.19 12.87 19.47
CA GLY A 47 -8.29 11.95 19.27
C GLY A 47 -7.94 10.46 19.48
N VAL A 48 -6.65 10.10 19.44
CA VAL A 48 -6.20 8.72 19.73
C VAL A 48 -6.59 8.30 21.15
N THR A 49 -6.71 9.26 22.08
CA THR A 49 -7.14 8.99 23.45
C THR A 49 -8.57 8.42 23.55
N ILE A 50 -9.41 8.59 22.51
CA ILE A 50 -10.75 7.99 22.40
C ILE A 50 -10.67 6.45 22.45
N ALA A 51 -9.57 5.85 21.98
CA ALA A 51 -9.35 4.41 22.07
C ALA A 51 -9.36 3.86 23.51
N PHE A 52 -9.08 4.72 24.49
CA PHE A 52 -9.01 4.39 25.92
C PHE A 52 -10.18 4.95 26.73
N ARG A 53 -11.14 5.60 26.06
CA ARG A 53 -12.31 6.21 26.67
C ARG A 53 -13.59 5.60 26.14
N ASN A 54 -14.61 5.48 26.98
CA ASN A 54 -15.96 5.11 26.53
C ASN A 54 -16.65 6.35 25.93
N TYR A 55 -16.24 6.73 24.72
CA TYR A 55 -16.72 7.92 24.04
C TYR A 55 -18.13 7.71 23.46
N ASN A 56 -18.99 8.72 23.65
CA ASN A 56 -20.30 8.80 23.02
C ASN A 56 -20.47 10.22 22.47
N ILE A 57 -20.95 10.33 21.22
CA ILE A 57 -21.17 11.63 20.54
C ILE A 57 -22.04 12.58 21.39
N VAL A 58 -23.09 12.05 22.02
CA VAL A 58 -24.06 12.86 22.77
C VAL A 58 -23.42 13.50 24.02
N LYS A 59 -22.52 12.79 24.70
CA LYS A 59 -21.82 13.26 25.90
C LYS A 59 -20.57 14.09 25.59
N GLY A 60 -20.06 13.99 24.36
CA GLY A 60 -18.86 14.68 23.98
C GLY A 60 -17.56 14.05 24.51
N PHE A 61 -16.45 14.73 24.27
CA PHE A 61 -15.11 14.24 24.63
C PHE A 61 -14.79 14.44 26.11
N ALA A 62 -15.25 15.55 26.70
CA ALA A 62 -14.94 15.91 28.09
C ALA A 62 -15.50 14.90 29.09
N ASP A 63 -16.76 14.47 28.89
CA ASP A 63 -17.49 13.57 29.79
C ASP A 63 -17.27 12.08 29.46
N ALA A 64 -16.37 11.74 28.55
CA ALA A 64 -16.05 10.37 28.22
C ALA A 64 -15.14 9.74 29.29
N PRO A 65 -15.63 8.77 30.10
CA PRO A 65 -14.85 8.15 31.14
C PRO A 65 -13.69 7.38 30.60
N TRP A 66 -12.55 7.44 31.28
CA TRP A 66 -11.37 6.64 30.94
C TRP A 66 -11.59 5.18 31.37
N VAL A 67 -11.51 4.25 30.42
CA VAL A 67 -11.74 2.81 30.67
C VAL A 67 -10.49 1.95 30.33
N GLY A 68 -9.35 2.59 30.07
CA GLY A 68 -8.09 1.89 29.80
C GLY A 68 -8.18 0.94 28.62
N LEU A 69 -7.77 -0.30 28.80
CA LEU A 69 -7.71 -1.32 27.74
C LEU A 69 -9.03 -2.09 27.52
N ASP A 70 -10.12 -1.75 28.20
CA ASP A 70 -11.40 -2.48 28.07
C ASP A 70 -11.97 -2.40 26.65
N ILE A 71 -11.76 -1.28 25.93
CA ILE A 71 -12.20 -1.14 24.55
C ILE A 71 -11.45 -2.15 23.64
N PHE A 72 -10.15 -2.30 23.86
CA PHE A 72 -9.35 -3.29 23.11
C PHE A 72 -9.82 -4.71 23.41
N ARG A 73 -10.06 -5.05 24.67
CA ARG A 73 -10.58 -6.37 25.05
C ARG A 73 -11.93 -6.65 24.38
N LYS A 74 -12.85 -5.69 24.41
CA LYS A 74 -14.16 -5.78 23.72
C LYS A 74 -14.00 -5.91 22.21
N MET A 75 -13.06 -5.18 21.60
CA MET A 75 -12.77 -5.24 20.16
C MET A 75 -12.24 -6.62 19.75
N PHE A 76 -11.23 -7.15 20.47
CA PHE A 76 -10.68 -8.48 20.20
C PHE A 76 -11.69 -9.61 20.41
N GLY A 77 -12.64 -9.46 21.33
CA GLY A 77 -13.74 -10.42 21.52
C GLY A 77 -14.77 -10.44 20.39
N LYS A 78 -14.75 -9.45 19.47
CA LYS A 78 -15.72 -9.42 18.35
C LYS A 78 -15.24 -10.28 17.19
N VAL A 79 -16.07 -11.26 16.79
CA VAL A 79 -15.83 -12.13 15.63
C VAL A 79 -15.62 -11.31 14.34
N ALA A 80 -16.32 -10.18 14.18
CA ALA A 80 -16.18 -9.30 13.05
C ALA A 80 -14.76 -8.69 12.95
N PHE A 81 -14.16 -8.27 14.07
CA PHE A 81 -12.80 -7.76 14.11
C PHE A 81 -11.76 -8.86 13.81
N GLN A 82 -11.91 -10.03 14.43
CA GLN A 82 -11.00 -11.17 14.21
C GLN A 82 -10.99 -11.57 12.72
N ARG A 83 -12.18 -11.57 12.09
CA ARG A 83 -12.34 -11.84 10.67
C ARG A 83 -11.67 -10.77 9.82
N ALA A 84 -11.90 -9.49 10.12
CA ALA A 84 -11.29 -8.37 9.43
C ALA A 84 -9.76 -8.42 9.53
N LEU A 85 -9.20 -8.74 10.70
CA LEU A 85 -7.76 -8.92 10.90
C LEU A 85 -7.21 -10.09 10.06
N THR A 86 -7.87 -11.23 10.10
CA THR A 86 -7.45 -12.41 9.31
C THR A 86 -7.48 -12.14 7.81
N ASN A 87 -8.56 -11.52 7.32
CA ASN A 87 -8.68 -11.16 5.91
C ASN A 87 -7.64 -10.10 5.51
N ASN A 88 -7.39 -9.11 6.37
CA ASN A 88 -6.38 -8.08 6.13
C ASN A 88 -5.01 -8.71 5.89
N ILE A 89 -4.60 -9.64 6.76
CA ILE A 89 -3.32 -10.35 6.63
C ILE A 89 -3.30 -11.21 5.36
N LYS A 90 -4.36 -12.00 5.10
CA LYS A 90 -4.45 -12.86 3.92
C LYS A 90 -4.37 -12.06 2.61
N ILE A 91 -5.18 -11.01 2.49
CA ILE A 91 -5.22 -10.16 1.28
C ILE A 91 -3.88 -9.46 1.08
N SER A 92 -3.31 -8.89 2.14
CA SER A 92 -2.02 -8.21 2.05
C SER A 92 -0.88 -9.16 1.67
N LEU A 93 -0.85 -10.35 2.26
CA LEU A 93 0.16 -11.36 1.94
C LEU A 93 0.05 -11.80 0.47
N LEU A 94 -1.16 -12.08 -0.01
CA LEU A 94 -1.39 -12.43 -1.42
C LEU A 94 -0.99 -11.28 -2.36
N LYS A 95 -1.32 -10.03 -2.00
CA LYS A 95 -0.88 -8.85 -2.75
C LYS A 95 0.63 -8.69 -2.78
N ILE A 96 1.33 -9.05 -1.70
CA ILE A 96 2.80 -9.04 -1.69
C ILE A 96 3.34 -10.16 -2.56
N VAL A 97 2.88 -11.39 -2.35
CA VAL A 97 3.40 -12.57 -3.07
C VAL A 97 3.17 -12.46 -4.59
N CYS A 98 1.99 -12.01 -5.01
CA CYS A 98 1.67 -11.86 -6.43
C CYS A 98 2.08 -10.50 -6.99
N GLY A 99 1.88 -9.43 -6.23
CA GLY A 99 2.07 -8.05 -6.70
C GLY A 99 3.49 -7.55 -6.63
N PHE A 100 4.37 -8.14 -5.83
CA PHE A 100 5.76 -7.72 -5.76
C PHE A 100 6.61 -8.23 -6.94
N PRO A 101 6.53 -9.51 -7.36
CA PRO A 101 7.28 -9.99 -8.52
C PRO A 101 6.78 -9.42 -9.85
N THR A 102 5.48 -9.11 -9.98
CA THR A 102 4.87 -8.68 -11.25
C THR A 102 5.53 -7.44 -11.87
N PRO A 103 5.77 -6.32 -11.16
CA PRO A 103 6.48 -5.18 -11.71
C PRO A 103 7.92 -5.48 -12.13
N ILE A 104 8.61 -6.36 -11.40
CA ILE A 104 9.98 -6.78 -11.74
C ILE A 104 9.96 -7.53 -13.08
N ILE A 105 9.09 -8.54 -13.22
CA ILE A 105 8.96 -9.32 -14.45
C ILE A 105 8.58 -8.41 -15.63
N LEU A 106 7.58 -7.53 -15.44
CA LEU A 106 7.16 -6.59 -16.48
C LEU A 106 8.28 -5.64 -16.89
N SER A 107 9.07 -5.11 -15.95
CA SER A 107 10.19 -4.21 -16.26
C SER A 107 11.28 -4.92 -17.07
N LEU A 108 11.61 -6.16 -16.72
CA LEU A 108 12.57 -6.97 -17.47
C LEU A 108 12.07 -7.26 -18.87
N MET A 109 10.79 -7.65 -19.03
CA MET A 109 10.18 -7.89 -20.35
C MET A 109 10.17 -6.63 -21.22
N ILE A 110 9.76 -5.48 -20.67
CA ILE A 110 9.72 -4.21 -21.41
C ILE A 110 11.12 -3.74 -21.76
N ASN A 111 12.12 -4.02 -20.93
CA ASN A 111 13.50 -3.65 -21.22
C ASN A 111 14.06 -4.40 -22.47
N GLU A 112 13.64 -5.62 -22.72
CA GLU A 112 14.04 -6.40 -23.90
C GLU A 112 13.38 -5.93 -25.21
N VAL A 113 12.34 -5.06 -25.14
CA VAL A 113 11.69 -4.52 -26.35
C VAL A 113 12.64 -3.55 -27.06
N ARG A 114 13.10 -3.92 -28.26
CA ARG A 114 14.09 -3.16 -29.03
C ARG A 114 13.53 -1.91 -29.69
N GLN A 115 12.31 -2.00 -30.22
CA GLN A 115 11.70 -0.87 -30.92
C GLN A 115 11.14 0.16 -29.93
N LEU A 116 11.64 1.38 -29.97
CA LEU A 116 11.29 2.47 -29.07
C LEU A 116 9.80 2.81 -29.08
N PHE A 117 9.14 2.72 -30.24
CA PHE A 117 7.70 2.98 -30.35
C PHE A 117 6.89 1.97 -29.52
N TYR A 118 7.12 0.67 -29.71
CA TYR A 118 6.43 -0.37 -28.94
C TYR A 118 6.79 -0.33 -27.45
N LYS A 119 8.05 -0.04 -27.13
CA LYS A 119 8.49 0.12 -25.74
C LYS A 119 7.69 1.22 -25.03
N LYS A 120 7.61 2.42 -25.63
CA LYS A 120 6.83 3.53 -25.09
C LYS A 120 5.33 3.23 -25.02
N PHE A 121 4.79 2.60 -26.06
CA PHE A 121 3.37 2.21 -26.09
C PHE A 121 3.02 1.25 -24.95
N ILE A 122 3.81 0.18 -24.75
CA ILE A 122 3.60 -0.79 -23.68
C ILE A 122 3.76 -0.13 -22.31
N GLN A 123 4.77 0.72 -22.11
CA GLN A 123 4.95 1.48 -20.87
C GLN A 123 3.70 2.31 -20.53
N THR A 124 3.18 3.03 -21.52
CA THR A 124 1.97 3.85 -21.35
C THR A 124 0.74 2.98 -21.06
N ALA A 125 0.56 1.89 -21.78
CA ALA A 125 -0.57 0.99 -21.61
C ALA A 125 -0.58 0.31 -20.22
N VAL A 126 0.59 -0.05 -19.71
CA VAL A 126 0.75 -0.72 -18.41
C VAL A 126 0.55 0.25 -17.22
N ILE A 127 0.93 1.53 -17.38
CA ILE A 127 0.75 2.52 -16.30
C ILE A 127 -0.66 3.11 -16.26
N LEU A 128 -1.36 3.16 -17.39
CA LEU A 128 -2.67 3.82 -17.52
C LEU A 128 -3.69 3.36 -16.47
N PRO A 129 -3.84 2.06 -16.14
CA PRO A 129 -4.79 1.60 -15.11
C PRO A 129 -4.53 2.19 -13.72
N HIS A 130 -3.30 2.56 -13.40
CA HIS A 130 -2.96 3.15 -12.10
C HIS A 130 -3.68 4.47 -11.82
N PHE A 131 -4.00 5.24 -12.86
CA PHE A 131 -4.69 6.53 -12.74
C PHE A 131 -6.22 6.40 -12.66
N ILE A 132 -6.76 5.19 -12.85
CA ILE A 132 -8.19 4.94 -12.78
C ILE A 132 -8.61 4.73 -11.32
N SER A 133 -9.65 5.45 -10.86
CA SER A 133 -10.16 5.27 -9.50
C SER A 133 -10.80 3.90 -9.31
N TRP A 134 -10.75 3.35 -8.10
CA TRP A 134 -11.34 2.05 -7.78
C TRP A 134 -12.85 2.00 -8.01
N PHE A 135 -13.56 3.12 -7.88
CA PHE A 135 -15.00 3.19 -8.17
C PHE A 135 -15.29 3.02 -9.66
N VAL A 136 -14.46 3.62 -10.53
CA VAL A 136 -14.58 3.42 -11.99
C VAL A 136 -14.23 2.00 -12.37
N ILE A 137 -13.15 1.43 -11.79
CA ILE A 137 -12.78 0.02 -11.98
C ILE A 137 -13.93 -0.90 -11.58
N TYR A 138 -14.59 -0.63 -10.45
CA TYR A 138 -15.76 -1.40 -10.01
C TYR A 138 -16.90 -1.31 -11.04
N GLY A 139 -17.22 -0.12 -11.56
CA GLY A 139 -18.21 0.05 -12.62
C GLY A 139 -17.86 -0.77 -13.88
N MET A 140 -16.59 -0.77 -14.30
CA MET A 140 -16.12 -1.62 -15.41
C MET A 140 -16.27 -3.11 -15.09
N MET A 141 -15.94 -3.52 -13.85
CA MET A 141 -16.12 -4.92 -13.43
C MET A 141 -17.58 -5.34 -13.42
N CYS A 142 -18.49 -4.47 -12.99
CA CYS A 142 -19.93 -4.72 -13.08
C CYS A 142 -20.38 -4.92 -14.54
N ALA A 143 -19.95 -4.05 -15.45
CA ALA A 143 -20.27 -4.17 -16.87
C ALA A 143 -19.70 -5.45 -17.50
N LEU A 144 -18.55 -5.94 -17.02
CA LEU A 144 -17.92 -7.15 -17.53
C LEU A 144 -18.54 -8.44 -16.94
N PHE A 145 -18.83 -8.46 -15.63
CA PHE A 145 -19.15 -9.69 -14.89
C PHE A 145 -20.60 -9.80 -14.43
N ASN A 146 -21.48 -8.83 -14.71
CA ASN A 146 -22.89 -8.93 -14.36
C ASN A 146 -23.50 -10.19 -14.98
N LEU A 147 -24.19 -11.00 -14.16
CA LEU A 147 -24.78 -12.27 -14.61
C LEU A 147 -25.80 -12.09 -15.72
N THR A 148 -26.55 -10.99 -15.74
CA THR A 148 -27.68 -10.82 -16.66
C THR A 148 -27.21 -10.39 -18.04
N ASP A 149 -26.45 -9.30 -18.09
CA ASP A 149 -26.09 -8.56 -19.30
C ASP A 149 -24.56 -8.26 -19.42
N GLY A 150 -23.76 -8.83 -18.52
CA GLY A 150 -22.31 -8.67 -18.58
C GLY A 150 -21.68 -9.33 -19.80
N VAL A 151 -20.61 -8.70 -20.31
CA VAL A 151 -19.91 -9.15 -21.52
C VAL A 151 -19.40 -10.59 -21.38
N ILE A 152 -18.76 -10.93 -20.26
CA ILE A 152 -18.18 -12.27 -20.04
C ILE A 152 -19.26 -13.35 -19.93
N PRO A 153 -20.29 -13.22 -19.09
CA PRO A 153 -21.41 -14.17 -19.06
C PRO A 153 -22.11 -14.36 -20.42
N THR A 154 -22.27 -13.29 -21.18
CA THR A 154 -22.86 -13.33 -22.51
C THR A 154 -22.04 -14.16 -23.50
N ILE A 155 -20.72 -13.91 -23.54
CA ILE A 155 -19.77 -14.68 -24.36
C ILE A 155 -19.76 -16.15 -23.94
N LEU A 156 -19.72 -16.46 -22.63
CA LEU A 156 -19.75 -17.85 -22.15
C LEU A 156 -21.02 -18.58 -22.52
N ARG A 157 -22.19 -17.93 -22.44
CA ARG A 157 -23.44 -18.50 -22.88
C ARG A 157 -23.44 -18.78 -24.38
N GLN A 158 -22.89 -17.88 -25.19
CA GLN A 158 -22.78 -18.05 -26.63
C GLN A 158 -21.82 -19.19 -27.00
N ILE A 159 -20.69 -19.32 -26.30
CA ILE A 159 -19.77 -20.45 -26.45
C ILE A 159 -20.51 -21.77 -26.12
N ASN A 160 -21.23 -21.81 -24.98
CA ASN A 160 -21.97 -22.98 -24.58
C ASN A 160 -23.02 -23.40 -25.63
N SER A 161 -23.74 -22.42 -26.20
CA SER A 161 -24.76 -22.70 -27.23
C SER A 161 -24.16 -23.12 -28.57
N THR A 162 -22.99 -22.57 -28.94
CA THR A 162 -22.36 -22.86 -30.23
C THR A 162 -21.58 -24.18 -30.24
N PHE A 163 -20.87 -24.46 -29.16
CA PHE A 163 -19.96 -25.61 -29.06
C PHE A 163 -20.48 -26.75 -28.19
N GLY A 164 -21.71 -26.63 -27.65
CA GLY A 164 -22.30 -27.66 -26.77
C GLY A 164 -21.55 -27.85 -25.46
N THR A 165 -20.72 -26.86 -25.05
CA THR A 165 -19.96 -26.89 -23.78
C THR A 165 -20.88 -26.53 -22.62
N ASN A 166 -20.51 -27.00 -21.40
CA ASN A 166 -21.29 -26.71 -20.19
C ASN A 166 -20.43 -25.90 -19.19
N ILE A 167 -19.92 -24.75 -19.64
CA ILE A 167 -19.15 -23.87 -18.81
C ILE A 167 -20.08 -23.12 -17.85
N ASN A 168 -19.89 -23.29 -16.55
CA ASN A 168 -20.70 -22.62 -15.55
C ASN A 168 -20.49 -21.11 -15.58
N VAL A 169 -21.57 -20.37 -15.78
CA VAL A 169 -21.58 -18.91 -15.66
C VAL A 169 -21.85 -18.57 -14.19
N VAL A 170 -20.80 -18.11 -13.49
CA VAL A 170 -20.84 -17.83 -12.06
C VAL A 170 -20.85 -16.32 -11.77
N ASN A 171 -21.39 -15.95 -10.62
CA ASN A 171 -21.33 -14.57 -10.14
C ASN A 171 -19.95 -14.28 -9.51
N TYR A 172 -18.98 -13.90 -10.33
CA TYR A 172 -17.62 -13.63 -9.87
C TYR A 172 -17.52 -12.55 -8.79
N LEU A 173 -18.45 -11.57 -8.79
CA LEU A 173 -18.49 -10.48 -7.81
C LEU A 173 -19.30 -10.81 -6.56
N GLY A 174 -20.09 -11.90 -6.56
CA GLY A 174 -20.96 -12.29 -5.46
C GLY A 174 -20.58 -13.61 -4.78
N GLN A 175 -19.66 -14.38 -5.34
CA GLN A 175 -19.21 -15.66 -4.77
C GLN A 175 -17.94 -15.50 -3.95
N LYS A 176 -17.95 -16.05 -2.72
CA LYS A 176 -16.84 -15.98 -1.77
C LYS A 176 -15.57 -16.67 -2.28
N GLU A 177 -15.71 -17.75 -3.01
CA GLU A 177 -14.63 -18.59 -3.53
C GLU A 177 -13.82 -17.87 -4.63
N THR A 178 -14.52 -17.15 -5.50
CA THR A 178 -13.90 -16.45 -6.63
C THR A 178 -13.47 -15.03 -6.29
N PHE A 179 -14.11 -14.40 -5.29
CA PHE A 179 -13.92 -13.00 -4.98
C PHE A 179 -12.48 -12.64 -4.54
N MET A 180 -11.78 -13.56 -3.88
CA MET A 180 -10.37 -13.34 -3.53
C MET A 180 -9.50 -13.13 -4.77
N TRP A 181 -9.73 -13.93 -5.81
CA TRP A 181 -9.02 -13.79 -7.10
C TRP A 181 -9.41 -12.50 -7.82
N VAL A 182 -10.65 -12.07 -7.71
CA VAL A 182 -11.08 -10.76 -8.24
C VAL A 182 -10.30 -9.63 -7.60
N ILE A 183 -10.11 -9.65 -6.26
CA ILE A 183 -9.30 -8.67 -5.54
C ILE A 183 -7.86 -8.69 -6.05
N ILE A 184 -7.24 -9.87 -6.14
CA ILE A 184 -5.82 -9.97 -6.50
C ILE A 184 -5.59 -9.60 -7.96
N LEU A 185 -6.38 -10.11 -8.90
CA LEU A 185 -6.21 -9.83 -10.33
C LEU A 185 -6.46 -8.35 -10.66
N SER A 186 -7.52 -7.75 -10.09
CA SER A 186 -7.77 -6.32 -10.29
C SER A 186 -6.66 -5.45 -9.69
N TYR A 187 -6.11 -5.83 -8.53
CA TYR A 187 -4.97 -5.17 -7.94
C TYR A 187 -3.71 -5.28 -8.82
N LEU A 188 -3.40 -6.47 -9.33
CA LEU A 188 -2.26 -6.67 -10.22
C LEU A 188 -2.37 -5.81 -11.46
N TRP A 189 -3.55 -5.79 -12.08
CA TRP A 189 -3.78 -4.97 -13.27
C TRP A 189 -3.62 -3.47 -13.00
N GLN A 190 -4.17 -2.97 -11.89
CA GLN A 190 -4.14 -1.55 -11.56
C GLN A 190 -2.77 -1.08 -11.02
N ALA A 191 -2.12 -1.88 -10.16
CA ALA A 191 -0.96 -1.41 -9.40
C ALA A 191 0.40 -1.74 -10.05
N SER A 192 0.48 -2.73 -10.95
CA SER A 192 1.76 -3.23 -11.47
C SER A 192 2.51 -2.20 -12.32
N GLY A 193 1.79 -1.32 -13.03
CA GLY A 193 2.41 -0.36 -13.94
C GLY A 193 3.30 0.65 -13.24
N TYR A 194 2.85 1.19 -12.10
CA TYR A 194 3.64 2.16 -11.34
C TYR A 194 4.96 1.55 -10.83
N GLY A 195 4.91 0.35 -10.25
CA GLY A 195 6.11 -0.36 -9.81
C GLY A 195 7.06 -0.68 -10.96
N THR A 196 6.53 -1.00 -12.14
CA THR A 196 7.32 -1.31 -13.34
C THR A 196 8.21 -0.14 -13.75
N ILE A 197 7.71 1.11 -13.66
CA ILE A 197 8.52 2.29 -14.03
C ILE A 197 9.69 2.49 -13.08
N VAL A 198 9.51 2.24 -11.78
CA VAL A 198 10.59 2.36 -10.81
C VAL A 198 11.73 1.38 -11.12
N TYR A 199 11.39 0.12 -11.42
CA TYR A 199 12.40 -0.86 -11.81
C TYR A 199 13.02 -0.56 -13.17
N LEU A 200 12.25 -0.06 -14.15
CA LEU A 200 12.80 0.35 -15.44
C LEU A 200 13.80 1.49 -15.31
N ALA A 201 13.52 2.47 -14.44
CA ALA A 201 14.46 3.55 -14.18
C ALA A 201 15.77 3.03 -13.56
N ALA A 202 15.67 2.08 -12.64
CA ALA A 202 16.84 1.42 -12.06
C ALA A 202 17.63 0.60 -13.10
N ILE A 203 16.96 -0.09 -14.02
CA ILE A 203 17.62 -0.85 -15.11
C ILE A 203 18.38 0.09 -16.04
N VAL A 204 17.79 1.22 -16.42
CA VAL A 204 18.44 2.21 -17.30
C VAL A 204 19.70 2.81 -16.66
N GLY A 205 19.77 2.85 -15.32
CA GLY A 205 20.95 3.30 -14.59
C GLY A 205 22.11 2.30 -14.51
N ILE A 206 21.95 1.08 -15.01
CA ILE A 206 23.01 0.06 -14.99
C ILE A 206 24.06 0.40 -16.09
N ASP A 207 25.34 0.33 -15.71
CA ASP A 207 26.44 0.59 -16.64
C ASP A 207 26.43 -0.40 -17.82
N GLN A 208 26.38 0.12 -19.03
CA GLN A 208 26.38 -0.67 -20.26
C GLN A 208 27.69 -1.46 -20.45
N GLN A 209 28.82 -0.98 -19.92
CA GLN A 209 30.11 -1.67 -19.98
C GLN A 209 30.05 -3.08 -19.35
N LEU A 210 29.22 -3.27 -18.32
CA LEU A 210 29.01 -4.58 -17.69
C LEU A 210 28.41 -5.61 -18.68
N TYR A 211 27.48 -5.16 -19.52
CA TYR A 211 26.86 -6.02 -20.54
C TYR A 211 27.82 -6.30 -21.70
N GLU A 212 28.63 -5.30 -22.12
CA GLU A 212 29.61 -5.44 -23.16
C GLU A 212 30.72 -6.42 -22.75
N ALA A 213 31.27 -6.30 -21.55
CA ALA A 213 32.25 -7.23 -20.99
C ALA A 213 31.69 -8.67 -20.94
N ALA A 214 30.45 -8.82 -20.42
CA ALA A 214 29.81 -10.12 -20.37
C ALA A 214 29.55 -10.75 -21.76
N MET A 215 29.31 -9.94 -22.77
CA MET A 215 29.17 -10.43 -24.15
C MET A 215 30.53 -10.93 -24.70
N ILE A 216 31.63 -10.25 -24.41
CA ILE A 216 32.97 -10.69 -24.76
C ILE A 216 33.30 -12.03 -24.10
N ASP A 217 32.88 -12.21 -22.82
CA ASP A 217 33.02 -13.47 -22.06
C ASP A 217 32.06 -14.59 -22.53
N GLY A 218 31.23 -14.35 -23.55
CA GLY A 218 30.30 -15.33 -24.10
C GLY A 218 29.05 -15.54 -23.25
N ALA A 219 28.71 -14.60 -22.38
CA ALA A 219 27.48 -14.69 -21.56
C ALA A 219 26.23 -14.43 -22.38
N GLY A 220 25.36 -15.43 -22.51
CA GLY A 220 24.05 -15.29 -23.15
C GLY A 220 23.09 -14.42 -22.32
N LYS A 221 21.97 -14.01 -22.93
CA LYS A 221 20.93 -13.11 -22.34
C LYS A 221 20.46 -13.51 -20.95
N TRP A 222 20.18 -14.80 -20.71
CA TRP A 222 19.77 -15.31 -19.40
C TRP A 222 20.85 -15.13 -18.34
N ARG A 223 22.13 -15.34 -18.69
CA ARG A 223 23.23 -15.13 -17.76
C ARG A 223 23.41 -13.65 -17.43
N GLN A 224 23.30 -12.76 -18.41
CA GLN A 224 23.30 -11.31 -18.21
C GLN A 224 22.12 -10.86 -17.30
N LEU A 225 20.91 -11.37 -17.53
CA LEU A 225 19.73 -11.06 -16.73
C LEU A 225 19.93 -11.42 -15.25
N TRP A 226 20.43 -12.62 -14.95
CA TRP A 226 20.58 -13.08 -13.56
C TRP A 226 21.78 -12.45 -12.85
N HIS A 227 22.93 -12.32 -13.52
CA HIS A 227 24.18 -11.91 -12.87
C HIS A 227 24.48 -10.42 -12.99
N ILE A 228 23.88 -9.71 -13.95
CA ILE A 228 24.07 -8.26 -14.10
C ILE A 228 22.78 -7.56 -13.69
N THR A 229 21.68 -7.76 -14.44
CA THR A 229 20.46 -6.97 -14.26
C THR A 229 19.86 -7.17 -12.88
N LEU A 230 19.54 -8.41 -12.47
CA LEU A 230 18.95 -8.69 -11.17
C LEU A 230 19.91 -8.42 -10.01
N ALA A 231 21.20 -8.66 -10.21
CA ALA A 231 22.22 -8.34 -9.20
C ALA A 231 22.28 -6.82 -8.94
N SER A 232 22.29 -6.00 -10.01
CA SER A 232 22.27 -4.53 -9.89
C SER A 232 20.96 -3.99 -9.30
N LEU A 233 19.84 -4.67 -9.55
CA LEU A 233 18.54 -4.30 -8.98
C LEU A 233 18.37 -4.70 -7.50
N ARG A 234 19.28 -5.50 -6.94
CA ARG A 234 19.14 -6.07 -5.58
C ARG A 234 18.82 -5.01 -4.52
N GLY A 235 19.55 -3.90 -4.49
CA GLY A 235 19.30 -2.82 -3.53
C GLY A 235 17.89 -2.21 -3.68
N THR A 236 17.47 -1.92 -4.92
CA THR A 236 16.13 -1.41 -5.21
C THR A 236 15.04 -2.42 -4.82
N ILE A 237 15.23 -3.70 -5.11
CA ILE A 237 14.31 -4.78 -4.75
C ILE A 237 14.16 -4.86 -3.22
N ILE A 238 15.27 -4.86 -2.47
CA ILE A 238 15.24 -4.94 -1.00
C ILE A 238 14.53 -3.71 -0.42
N THR A 239 14.88 -2.51 -0.86
CA THR A 239 14.25 -1.27 -0.40
C THR A 239 12.74 -1.26 -0.61
N LEU A 240 12.29 -1.61 -1.83
CA LEU A 240 10.86 -1.67 -2.14
C LEU A 240 10.14 -2.79 -1.39
N LEU A 241 10.81 -3.92 -1.11
CA LEU A 241 10.25 -5.00 -0.30
C LEU A 241 10.06 -4.55 1.15
N ILE A 242 11.00 -3.78 1.73
CA ILE A 242 10.84 -3.20 3.06
C ILE A 242 9.58 -2.34 3.14
N PHE A 243 9.38 -1.44 2.17
CA PHE A 243 8.17 -0.60 2.12
C PHE A 243 6.90 -1.44 2.00
N ARG A 244 6.92 -2.50 1.20
CA ARG A 244 5.76 -3.39 1.02
C ARG A 244 5.44 -4.18 2.29
N VAL A 245 6.44 -4.75 2.95
CA VAL A 245 6.25 -5.50 4.20
C VAL A 245 5.86 -4.57 5.34
N GLY A 246 6.50 -3.39 5.43
CA GLY A 246 6.11 -2.35 6.40
C GLY A 246 4.66 -1.92 6.24
N GLY A 247 4.17 -1.86 5.00
CA GLY A 247 2.78 -1.52 4.67
C GLY A 247 1.79 -2.69 4.71
N ILE A 248 2.14 -3.87 5.22
CA ILE A 248 1.29 -5.08 5.17
C ILE A 248 -0.07 -4.90 5.85
N MET A 249 -0.17 -4.00 6.83
CA MET A 249 -1.44 -3.67 7.46
C MET A 249 -2.35 -2.82 6.55
N ASN A 250 -1.84 -2.29 5.43
CA ASN A 250 -2.61 -1.52 4.45
C ASN A 250 -3.06 -2.44 3.30
N ALA A 251 -4.17 -3.14 3.50
CA ALA A 251 -4.70 -4.08 2.51
C ALA A 251 -5.39 -3.41 1.30
N GLY A 252 -5.54 -2.08 1.30
CA GLY A 252 -6.12 -1.28 0.22
C GLY A 252 -7.59 -0.97 0.46
N PHE A 253 -7.85 0.06 1.28
CA PHE A 253 -9.20 0.50 1.64
C PHE A 253 -10.05 0.81 0.40
N ASP A 254 -9.56 1.67 -0.50
CA ASP A 254 -10.33 2.14 -1.66
C ASP A 254 -10.79 1.00 -2.56
N GLN A 255 -9.91 0.02 -2.81
CA GLN A 255 -10.26 -1.15 -3.58
C GLN A 255 -11.36 -1.95 -2.90
N ILE A 256 -11.12 -2.38 -1.64
CA ILE A 256 -12.06 -3.25 -0.93
C ILE A 256 -13.39 -2.54 -0.70
N PHE A 257 -13.35 -1.26 -0.35
CA PHE A 257 -14.55 -0.46 -0.14
C PHE A 257 -15.40 -0.32 -1.41
N ALA A 258 -14.75 -0.10 -2.57
CA ALA A 258 -15.45 0.05 -3.83
C ALA A 258 -16.08 -1.26 -4.33
N ILE A 259 -15.35 -2.39 -4.24
CA ILE A 259 -15.80 -3.66 -4.86
C ILE A 259 -16.56 -4.59 -3.92
N SER A 260 -16.50 -4.37 -2.59
CA SER A 260 -17.16 -5.25 -1.61
C SER A 260 -18.68 -5.07 -1.61
N ASN A 261 -19.38 -6.16 -1.37
CA ASN A 261 -20.83 -6.18 -1.19
C ASN A 261 -21.21 -7.08 0.01
N SER A 262 -22.47 -7.10 0.40
CA SER A 262 -22.96 -7.87 1.55
C SER A 262 -22.69 -9.37 1.45
N LEU A 263 -22.70 -9.95 0.25
CA LEU A 263 -22.53 -11.39 0.00
C LEU A 263 -21.11 -11.86 0.29
N VAL A 264 -20.10 -11.04 -0.07
CA VAL A 264 -18.68 -11.38 0.02
C VAL A 264 -17.96 -10.72 1.19
N ARG A 265 -18.64 -9.88 1.97
CA ARG A 265 -18.07 -9.16 3.12
C ARG A 265 -17.29 -10.07 4.07
N SER A 266 -17.78 -11.28 4.31
CA SER A 266 -17.11 -12.23 5.20
C SER A 266 -15.69 -12.62 4.75
N THR A 267 -15.38 -12.53 3.47
CA THR A 267 -14.08 -12.91 2.88
C THR A 267 -13.18 -11.74 2.53
N CYS A 268 -13.73 -10.52 2.46
CA CYS A 268 -12.98 -9.34 2.03
C CYS A 268 -12.93 -8.19 3.04
N ASP A 269 -13.73 -8.22 4.13
CA ASP A 269 -13.72 -7.18 5.16
C ASP A 269 -12.31 -7.08 5.78
N ILE A 270 -11.70 -5.92 5.71
CA ILE A 270 -10.36 -5.61 6.23
C ILE A 270 -10.45 -4.65 7.41
N ILE A 271 -9.35 -4.42 8.11
CA ILE A 271 -9.36 -3.53 9.29
C ILE A 271 -9.90 -2.13 8.91
N ASP A 272 -9.50 -1.58 7.77
CA ASP A 272 -9.93 -0.24 7.36
C ASP A 272 -11.43 -0.15 7.05
N THR A 273 -12.01 -1.16 6.37
CA THR A 273 -13.46 -1.21 6.11
C THR A 273 -14.25 -1.49 7.38
N TYR A 274 -13.69 -2.28 8.32
CA TYR A 274 -14.25 -2.47 9.64
C TYR A 274 -14.27 -1.17 10.44
N VAL A 275 -13.15 -0.41 10.46
CA VAL A 275 -13.03 0.90 11.13
C VAL A 275 -14.05 1.89 10.56
N TYR A 276 -14.15 1.96 9.24
CA TYR A 276 -15.12 2.83 8.56
C TYR A 276 -16.56 2.49 9.00
N ARG A 277 -16.96 1.25 8.89
CA ARG A 277 -18.30 0.80 9.24
C ARG A 277 -18.63 1.04 10.73
N VAL A 278 -17.76 0.58 11.62
CA VAL A 278 -17.97 0.69 13.06
C VAL A 278 -17.91 2.15 13.54
N GLY A 279 -17.02 2.95 12.93
CA GLY A 279 -16.86 4.36 13.25
C GLY A 279 -17.94 5.25 12.65
N MET A 280 -18.12 5.17 11.34
CA MET A 280 -18.97 6.12 10.60
C MET A 280 -20.43 5.67 10.50
N GLU A 281 -20.71 4.36 10.31
CA GLU A 281 -22.07 3.87 10.16
C GLU A 281 -22.70 3.52 11.52
N GLU A 282 -21.91 2.93 12.45
CA GLU A 282 -22.40 2.52 13.77
C GLU A 282 -22.12 3.55 14.88
N ALA A 283 -21.42 4.64 14.59
CA ALA A 283 -21.01 5.70 15.55
C ALA A 283 -20.25 5.19 16.81
N LYS A 284 -19.58 4.02 16.71
CA LYS A 284 -18.79 3.42 17.79
C LYS A 284 -17.33 3.87 17.71
N PHE A 285 -17.08 5.15 17.86
CA PHE A 285 -15.76 5.77 17.63
C PHE A 285 -14.65 5.16 18.49
N SER A 286 -14.92 4.80 19.75
CA SER A 286 -13.91 4.18 20.63
C SER A 286 -13.36 2.88 20.07
N ILE A 287 -14.21 2.00 19.54
CA ILE A 287 -13.81 0.73 18.96
C ILE A 287 -13.09 0.95 17.63
N ALA A 288 -13.59 1.87 16.80
CA ALA A 288 -12.94 2.21 15.52
C ALA A 288 -11.54 2.80 15.75
N THR A 289 -11.40 3.74 16.70
CA THR A 289 -10.09 4.33 17.03
C THR A 289 -9.14 3.29 17.63
N ALA A 290 -9.62 2.39 18.48
CA ALA A 290 -8.81 1.30 19.02
C ALA A 290 -8.31 0.35 17.91
N ALA A 291 -9.16 0.03 16.92
CA ALA A 291 -8.76 -0.79 15.78
C ALA A 291 -7.73 -0.09 14.88
N GLY A 292 -7.91 1.19 14.61
CA GLY A 292 -6.93 2.01 13.88
C GLY A 292 -5.60 2.14 14.60
N LEU A 293 -5.61 2.37 15.91
CA LEU A 293 -4.40 2.44 16.73
C LEU A 293 -3.66 1.10 16.77
N PHE A 294 -4.39 0.00 16.93
CA PHE A 294 -3.82 -1.36 16.87
C PHE A 294 -3.16 -1.63 15.52
N LYS A 295 -3.83 -1.30 14.40
CA LYS A 295 -3.27 -1.40 13.06
C LYS A 295 -1.96 -0.60 12.92
N SER A 296 -1.96 0.65 13.39
CA SER A 296 -0.79 1.54 13.30
C SER A 296 0.37 1.05 14.16
N ALA A 297 0.10 0.53 15.37
CA ALA A 297 1.12 -0.05 16.24
C ALA A 297 1.80 -1.26 15.61
N ILE A 298 1.03 -2.18 15.03
CA ILE A 298 1.60 -3.33 14.29
C ILE A 298 2.40 -2.85 13.08
N GLY A 299 1.87 -1.89 12.31
CA GLY A 299 2.58 -1.33 11.16
C GLY A 299 3.94 -0.75 11.55
N LEU A 300 4.02 -0.01 12.65
CA LEU A 300 5.27 0.55 13.18
C LEU A 300 6.27 -0.57 13.54
N VAL A 301 5.83 -1.58 14.30
CA VAL A 301 6.70 -2.72 14.67
C VAL A 301 7.22 -3.43 13.43
N LEU A 302 6.37 -3.64 12.43
CA LEU A 302 6.76 -4.30 11.19
C LEU A 302 7.76 -3.47 10.37
N VAL A 303 7.58 -2.16 10.27
CA VAL A 303 8.54 -1.27 9.59
C VAL A 303 9.91 -1.34 10.28
N LEU A 304 9.93 -1.20 11.61
CA LEU A 304 11.20 -1.23 12.36
C LEU A 304 11.91 -2.59 12.26
N THR A 305 11.17 -3.69 12.39
CA THR A 305 11.74 -5.05 12.28
C THR A 305 12.24 -5.34 10.86
N THR A 306 11.48 -4.96 9.84
CA THR A 306 11.88 -5.17 8.44
C THR A 306 13.11 -4.34 8.10
N ASN A 307 13.18 -3.08 8.54
CA ASN A 307 14.36 -2.23 8.36
C ASN A 307 15.60 -2.80 9.05
N TRP A 308 15.44 -3.32 10.28
CA TRP A 308 16.54 -3.98 10.99
C TRP A 308 17.05 -5.24 10.28
N ILE A 309 16.15 -6.08 9.76
CA ILE A 309 16.51 -7.26 8.97
C ILE A 309 17.23 -6.86 7.69
N ALA A 310 16.73 -5.84 6.98
CA ALA A 310 17.32 -5.38 5.74
C ALA A 310 18.76 -4.88 5.91
N LYS A 311 19.03 -4.10 6.97
CA LYS A 311 20.39 -3.65 7.30
C LYS A 311 21.36 -4.81 7.59
N LYS A 312 20.87 -5.93 8.09
CA LYS A 312 21.71 -7.14 8.27
C LYS A 312 22.02 -7.85 6.96
N VAL A 313 21.11 -7.80 5.99
CA VAL A 313 21.27 -8.45 4.68
C VAL A 313 22.11 -7.59 3.74
N ASP A 314 21.91 -6.29 3.77
CA ASP A 314 22.60 -5.31 2.94
C ASP A 314 22.67 -3.97 3.71
N PRO A 315 23.86 -3.62 4.26
CA PRO A 315 24.04 -2.42 5.08
C PRO A 315 23.67 -1.11 4.36
N ASP A 316 23.78 -1.07 3.03
CA ASP A 316 23.51 0.12 2.22
C ASP A 316 22.01 0.28 1.86
N SER A 317 21.19 -0.74 2.09
CA SER A 317 19.75 -0.70 1.76
C SER A 317 18.83 -0.30 2.91
N GLY A 318 19.35 0.03 4.09
CA GLY A 318 18.55 0.52 5.22
C GLY A 318 17.98 1.92 4.98
N ILE A 319 16.73 2.14 5.45
CA ILE A 319 16.04 3.44 5.30
C ILE A 319 16.43 4.41 6.43
N MET A 320 16.86 3.89 7.58
CA MET A 320 17.25 4.64 8.79
C MET A 320 18.58 4.14 9.32
#